data_9735aa0081035f384f898b80c3f67873
#
_entry.id   9735aa0081035f384f898b80c3f67873
#
_cell.length_a   1.000
_cell.length_b   1.000
_cell.length_c   1.000
_cell.angle_alpha   90.00
_cell.angle_beta   90.00
_cell.angle_gamma   90.00
#
_symmetry.space_group_name_H-M   'P 1'
#
loop_
_entity.id
_entity.type
_entity.pdbx_description
1 polymer ?
#
loop_
_entity_poly.entity_id
_entity_poly.type
_entity_poly.pdbx_seq_one_letter_code
_entity_poly.pdbx_strand_id
1 'polypeptide(L)'
;MPELAEIEVIRLALEPLVVGRSLRVEEIGPHDMRARGEGRGTGRTKAWIDAAGLLDGARVSRLERRGKRLAMVAADGRVLVVQLGMSGQLMLAPDAAATHRHVTWRVSRQRHPLVFRDPRRFGGVTPYASPETLREAWDADLGVDALSVTGPQLAAVLRGTRFVKALLLDQRAIAGVGNIYADESLFLAGIDPRTRCAKVGRSRAHELADAIRTVLRRAVRTGGSTLRDHRTALGKPGQAQQLHAVYGRSGEPCVRCGALLRSATLAGRTTTWCPGCQRRSGAVQEG
;
A
#
# COMPACT_ATOMS: atom_id res chain seq x y z
N MET A 1 3.19 0.95 -8.68
CA MET A 1 2.25 0.16 -7.85
C MET A 1 1.98 0.98 -6.60
N PRO A 2 0.73 1.31 -6.30
CA PRO A 2 0.40 1.97 -5.04
C PRO A 2 0.82 1.11 -3.85
N GLU A 3 1.54 1.71 -2.91
CA GLU A 3 1.90 1.15 -1.62
C GLU A 3 1.07 1.82 -0.52
N LEU A 4 1.37 1.62 0.74
CA LEU A 4 0.57 2.16 1.85
C LEU A 4 0.39 3.68 1.76
N ALA A 5 1.44 4.43 1.45
CA ALA A 5 1.37 5.90 1.44
C ALA A 5 0.38 6.41 0.39
N GLU A 6 0.35 5.80 -0.79
CA GLU A 6 -0.57 6.16 -1.87
C GLU A 6 -2.02 5.87 -1.49
N ILE A 7 -2.27 4.73 -0.82
CA ILE A 7 -3.62 4.38 -0.35
C ILE A 7 -4.08 5.34 0.76
N GLU A 8 -3.17 5.72 1.66
CA GLU A 8 -3.49 6.68 2.73
C GLU A 8 -3.80 8.07 2.17
N VAL A 9 -3.05 8.53 1.17
CA VAL A 9 -3.33 9.79 0.45
C VAL A 9 -4.71 9.77 -0.20
N ILE A 10 -5.08 8.65 -0.84
CA ILE A 10 -6.40 8.49 -1.43
C ILE A 10 -7.47 8.51 -0.35
N ARG A 11 -7.28 7.79 0.76
CA ARG A 11 -8.22 7.76 1.90
C ARG A 11 -8.47 9.18 2.44
N LEU A 12 -7.40 9.90 2.75
CA LEU A 12 -7.48 11.26 3.30
C LEU A 12 -8.17 12.24 2.34
N ALA A 13 -7.91 12.12 1.04
CA ALA A 13 -8.54 12.99 0.04
C ALA A 13 -10.02 12.66 -0.18
N LEU A 14 -10.42 11.38 -0.08
CA LEU A 14 -11.82 10.97 -0.26
C LEU A 14 -12.66 11.16 1.00
N GLU A 15 -12.08 11.11 2.18
CA GLU A 15 -12.80 11.15 3.46
C GLU A 15 -13.79 12.33 3.54
N PRO A 16 -13.41 13.60 3.32
CA PRO A 16 -14.33 14.75 3.39
C PRO A 16 -15.36 14.76 2.24
N LEU A 17 -15.12 14.01 1.17
CA LEU A 17 -15.96 14.01 -0.03
C LEU A 17 -17.00 12.89 -0.03
N VAL A 18 -16.70 11.76 0.64
CA VAL A 18 -17.51 10.54 0.57
C VAL A 18 -18.17 10.19 1.89
N VAL A 19 -17.54 10.49 3.03
CA VAL A 19 -18.12 10.20 4.35
C VAL A 19 -19.37 11.07 4.59
N GLY A 20 -20.43 10.43 5.09
CA GLY A 20 -21.74 11.04 5.27
C GLY A 20 -22.55 11.16 3.97
N ARG A 21 -22.07 10.66 2.84
CA ARG A 21 -22.73 10.67 1.52
C ARG A 21 -23.29 9.30 1.17
N SER A 22 -24.37 9.31 0.38
CA SER A 22 -24.92 8.08 -0.19
C SER A 22 -24.26 7.79 -1.54
N LEU A 23 -24.03 6.50 -1.77
CA LEU A 23 -23.50 5.97 -3.02
C LEU A 23 -24.65 5.39 -3.85
N ARG A 24 -24.62 5.60 -5.16
CA ARG A 24 -25.46 4.92 -6.14
C ARG A 24 -24.57 4.36 -7.24
N VAL A 25 -24.64 3.06 -7.48
CA VAL A 25 -23.92 2.42 -8.57
C VAL A 25 -24.53 2.85 -9.90
N GLU A 26 -23.74 3.49 -10.76
CA GLU A 26 -24.16 3.92 -12.10
C GLU A 26 -23.69 2.96 -13.18
N GLU A 27 -22.49 2.35 -12.98
CA GLU A 27 -21.90 1.46 -13.96
C GLU A 27 -21.14 0.35 -13.27
N ILE A 28 -21.33 -0.88 -13.75
CA ILE A 28 -20.52 -2.05 -13.42
C ILE A 28 -19.87 -2.52 -14.71
N GLY A 29 -18.55 -2.49 -14.76
CA GLY A 29 -17.79 -2.89 -15.94
C GLY A 29 -17.92 -4.40 -16.26
N PRO A 30 -17.58 -4.80 -17.48
CA PRO A 30 -17.84 -6.16 -17.99
C PRO A 30 -16.89 -7.24 -17.44
N HIS A 31 -15.99 -6.90 -16.52
CA HIS A 31 -14.97 -7.81 -16.02
C HIS A 31 -15.18 -8.18 -14.56
N ASP A 32 -14.84 -9.43 -14.19
CA ASP A 32 -14.77 -9.85 -12.78
C ASP A 32 -13.74 -8.99 -12.03
N MET A 33 -14.20 -8.29 -11.00
CA MET A 33 -13.42 -7.31 -10.25
C MET A 33 -13.03 -7.79 -8.85
N ARG A 34 -13.16 -9.07 -8.55
CA ARG A 34 -12.75 -9.56 -7.24
C ARG A 34 -11.25 -9.42 -7.06
N ALA A 35 -10.87 -8.86 -5.93
CA ALA A 35 -9.47 -8.75 -5.56
C ALA A 35 -8.84 -10.15 -5.44
N ARG A 36 -7.74 -10.37 -6.12
CA ARG A 36 -7.02 -11.64 -6.08
C ARG A 36 -6.36 -11.80 -4.70
N GLY A 37 -6.59 -12.94 -4.05
CA GLY A 37 -5.92 -13.33 -2.81
C GLY A 37 -6.67 -12.98 -1.53
N GLU A 38 -7.90 -12.46 -1.58
CA GLU A 38 -8.77 -12.37 -0.42
C GLU A 38 -9.63 -13.64 -0.30
N GLY A 39 -9.49 -14.34 0.83
CA GLY A 39 -10.26 -15.53 1.13
C GLY A 39 -9.69 -16.81 0.48
N ARG A 40 -8.80 -17.50 1.17
CA ARG A 40 -8.57 -18.94 0.97
C ARG A 40 -9.76 -19.72 1.58
N GLY A 41 -10.94 -19.40 1.12
CA GLY A 41 -12.16 -20.08 1.50
C GLY A 41 -12.97 -20.35 0.26
N THR A 42 -12.97 -21.61 -0.15
CA THR A 42 -13.99 -22.25 -0.98
C THR A 42 -14.22 -21.70 -2.40
N GLY A 43 -13.77 -22.47 -3.36
CA GLY A 43 -14.40 -22.63 -4.68
C GLY A 43 -14.52 -21.35 -5.51
N ARG A 44 -13.94 -21.39 -6.69
CA ARG A 44 -14.18 -20.46 -7.82
C ARG A 44 -15.69 -20.40 -8.18
N THR A 45 -16.47 -19.78 -7.34
CA THR A 45 -17.79 -19.33 -7.80
C THR A 45 -17.58 -18.02 -8.55
N LYS A 46 -17.85 -18.02 -9.86
CA LYS A 46 -17.95 -16.85 -10.74
C LYS A 46 -19.20 -16.01 -10.39
N ALA A 47 -19.49 -15.76 -9.11
CA ALA A 47 -20.58 -14.89 -8.77
C ALA A 47 -20.11 -13.45 -8.95
N TRP A 48 -20.69 -12.73 -9.87
CA TRP A 48 -20.52 -11.29 -10.05
C TRP A 48 -20.85 -10.58 -8.73
N ILE A 49 -20.11 -9.52 -8.40
CA ILE A 49 -20.48 -8.64 -7.29
C ILE A 49 -21.66 -7.82 -7.79
N ASP A 50 -22.80 -7.97 -7.14
CA ASP A 50 -24.01 -7.20 -7.45
C ASP A 50 -23.90 -5.76 -6.94
N ALA A 51 -24.87 -4.93 -7.30
CA ALA A 51 -24.90 -3.54 -6.88
C ALA A 51 -24.97 -3.40 -5.35
N ALA A 52 -25.64 -4.31 -4.66
CA ALA A 52 -25.73 -4.29 -3.20
C ALA A 52 -24.38 -4.53 -2.55
N GLY A 53 -23.59 -5.49 -3.04
CA GLY A 53 -22.21 -5.72 -2.61
C GLY A 53 -21.28 -4.55 -2.93
N LEU A 54 -21.60 -3.73 -3.93
CA LEU A 54 -20.90 -2.50 -4.29
C LEU A 54 -21.41 -1.27 -3.52
N LEU A 55 -22.15 -1.45 -2.42
CA LEU A 55 -22.70 -0.39 -1.57
C LEU A 55 -23.75 0.50 -2.27
N ASP A 56 -24.49 -0.03 -3.25
CA ASP A 56 -25.60 0.71 -3.86
C ASP A 56 -26.64 1.11 -2.80
N GLY A 57 -27.09 2.37 -2.83
CA GLY A 57 -28.00 2.96 -1.87
C GLY A 57 -27.42 3.22 -0.48
N ALA A 58 -26.21 2.78 -0.19
CA ALA A 58 -25.62 2.89 1.15
C ALA A 58 -25.07 4.30 1.42
N ARG A 59 -25.17 4.73 2.68
CA ARG A 59 -24.48 5.92 3.19
C ARG A 59 -23.14 5.52 3.80
N VAL A 60 -22.05 6.09 3.30
CA VAL A 60 -20.70 5.83 3.85
C VAL A 60 -20.59 6.45 5.24
N SER A 61 -20.24 5.65 6.24
CA SER A 61 -20.03 6.11 7.62
C SER A 61 -18.57 6.51 7.87
N ARG A 62 -17.62 5.77 7.30
CA ARG A 62 -16.18 6.04 7.45
C ARG A 62 -15.36 5.34 6.37
N LEU A 63 -14.10 5.77 6.21
CA LEU A 63 -13.09 5.10 5.40
C LEU A 63 -12.01 4.55 6.33
N GLU A 64 -11.65 3.28 6.14
CA GLU A 64 -10.59 2.61 6.88
C GLU A 64 -9.48 2.16 5.93
N ARG A 65 -8.25 2.10 6.40
CA ARG A 65 -7.13 1.53 5.65
C ARG A 65 -6.34 0.57 6.53
N ARG A 66 -5.94 -0.57 5.98
CA ARG A 66 -4.90 -1.42 6.54
C ARG A 66 -3.96 -1.89 5.43
N GLY A 67 -2.67 -1.64 5.60
CA GLY A 67 -1.68 -1.91 4.57
C GLY A 67 -2.01 -1.19 3.25
N LYS A 68 -2.20 -1.96 2.20
CA LYS A 68 -2.51 -1.45 0.84
C LYS A 68 -3.99 -1.61 0.46
N ARG A 69 -4.87 -1.77 1.45
CA ARG A 69 -6.31 -1.99 1.27
C ARG A 69 -7.08 -0.80 1.84
N LEU A 70 -8.05 -0.29 1.09
CA LEU A 70 -8.97 0.77 1.49
C LEU A 70 -10.36 0.19 1.65
N ALA A 71 -10.99 0.38 2.80
CA ALA A 71 -12.37 -0.03 3.05
C ALA A 71 -13.30 1.18 3.11
N MET A 72 -14.42 1.09 2.43
CA MET A 72 -15.58 1.96 2.59
C MET A 72 -16.59 1.24 3.47
N VAL A 73 -16.84 1.77 4.67
CA VAL A 73 -17.80 1.20 5.63
C VAL A 73 -19.09 1.98 5.53
N ALA A 74 -20.18 1.30 5.27
CA ALA A 74 -21.51 1.87 5.19
C ALA A 74 -22.20 1.97 6.58
N ALA A 75 -23.16 2.85 6.70
CA ALA A 75 -23.93 3.04 7.94
C ALA A 75 -24.83 1.83 8.27
N ASP A 76 -25.19 1.03 7.27
CA ASP A 76 -25.96 -0.21 7.41
C ASP A 76 -25.08 -1.44 7.73
N GLY A 77 -23.78 -1.24 7.93
CA GLY A 77 -22.83 -2.28 8.29
C GLY A 77 -22.13 -2.95 7.10
N ARG A 78 -22.63 -2.82 5.87
CA ARG A 78 -21.93 -3.36 4.69
C ARG A 78 -20.56 -2.70 4.52
N VAL A 79 -19.59 -3.45 4.01
CA VAL A 79 -18.24 -2.94 3.77
C VAL A 79 -17.77 -3.32 2.37
N LEU A 80 -17.11 -2.40 1.69
CA LEU A 80 -16.45 -2.67 0.41
C LEU A 80 -14.97 -2.32 0.54
N VAL A 81 -14.11 -3.32 0.37
CA VAL A 81 -12.66 -3.14 0.29
C VAL A 81 -12.24 -2.93 -1.15
N VAL A 82 -11.41 -1.94 -1.39
CA VAL A 82 -10.78 -1.65 -2.69
C VAL A 82 -9.29 -1.92 -2.59
N GLN A 83 -8.76 -2.75 -3.49
CA GLN A 83 -7.34 -3.00 -3.70
C GLN A 83 -6.93 -2.46 -5.07
N LEU A 84 -6.00 -1.54 -5.10
CA LEU A 84 -5.60 -0.91 -6.37
C LEU A 84 -4.66 -1.76 -7.22
N GLY A 85 -4.02 -2.78 -6.64
CA GLY A 85 -3.03 -3.59 -7.35
C GLY A 85 -1.87 -2.75 -7.89
N MET A 86 -1.55 -2.87 -9.17
CA MET A 86 -0.42 -2.17 -9.79
C MET A 86 -0.80 -0.90 -10.54
N SER A 87 -1.96 -0.87 -11.16
CA SER A 87 -2.43 0.21 -12.05
C SER A 87 -3.82 0.73 -11.70
N GLY A 88 -4.43 0.16 -10.66
CA GLY A 88 -5.74 0.60 -10.18
C GLY A 88 -5.70 2.01 -9.63
N GLN A 89 -6.78 2.73 -9.84
CA GLN A 89 -7.01 4.09 -9.39
C GLN A 89 -8.43 4.21 -8.85
N LEU A 90 -8.58 4.89 -7.72
CA LEU A 90 -9.89 5.26 -7.16
C LEU A 90 -9.94 6.78 -7.10
N MET A 91 -10.76 7.40 -7.95
CA MET A 91 -10.75 8.84 -8.16
C MET A 91 -12.15 9.42 -8.18
N LEU A 92 -12.28 10.61 -7.62
CA LEU A 92 -13.43 11.49 -7.74
C LEU A 92 -12.97 12.74 -8.49
N ALA A 93 -12.96 12.68 -9.81
CA ALA A 93 -12.43 13.74 -10.67
C ALA A 93 -13.17 13.81 -12.01
N PRO A 94 -13.23 15.00 -12.68
CA PRO A 94 -13.87 15.16 -13.97
C PRO A 94 -13.29 14.24 -15.05
N ASP A 95 -11.99 14.03 -15.01
CA ASP A 95 -11.22 13.22 -15.97
C ASP A 95 -11.06 11.76 -15.54
N ALA A 96 -11.92 11.26 -14.64
CA ALA A 96 -11.95 9.83 -14.32
C ALA A 96 -12.20 9.06 -15.63
N ALA A 97 -11.08 8.70 -16.28
CA ALA A 97 -10.97 8.36 -17.68
C ALA A 97 -12.10 7.48 -18.20
N ALA A 98 -12.53 7.74 -19.42
CA ALA A 98 -13.61 7.02 -20.10
C ALA A 98 -13.33 5.52 -20.29
N THR A 99 -12.06 5.06 -20.12
CA THR A 99 -11.64 3.69 -20.41
C THR A 99 -11.22 2.92 -19.15
N HIS A 100 -11.40 1.59 -19.18
CA HIS A 100 -11.01 0.66 -18.11
C HIS A 100 -11.71 0.90 -16.77
N ARG A 101 -12.93 1.44 -16.80
CA ARG A 101 -13.78 1.55 -15.62
C ARG A 101 -14.27 0.17 -15.22
N HIS A 102 -14.28 -0.07 -13.92
CA HIS A 102 -14.81 -1.29 -13.34
C HIS A 102 -16.03 -1.02 -12.49
N VAL A 103 -16.03 0.07 -11.74
CA VAL A 103 -17.21 0.55 -11.02
C VAL A 103 -17.23 2.06 -11.06
N THR A 104 -18.43 2.60 -11.28
CA THR A 104 -18.73 4.03 -11.19
C THR A 104 -19.85 4.24 -10.17
N TRP A 105 -19.59 5.08 -9.17
CA TRP A 105 -20.58 5.48 -8.19
C TRP A 105 -20.92 6.97 -8.32
N ARG A 106 -22.21 7.29 -8.36
CA ARG A 106 -22.70 8.62 -8.03
C ARG A 106 -22.58 8.81 -6.52
N VAL A 107 -21.86 9.84 -6.11
CA VAL A 107 -21.77 10.25 -4.70
C VAL A 107 -22.71 11.43 -4.50
N SER A 108 -23.65 11.35 -3.54
CA SER A 108 -24.62 12.43 -3.31
C SER A 108 -23.93 13.75 -2.99
N ARG A 109 -24.42 14.85 -3.56
CA ARG A 109 -23.86 16.22 -3.41
C ARG A 109 -22.43 16.37 -3.98
N GLN A 110 -21.95 15.43 -4.76
CA GLN A 110 -20.69 15.58 -5.51
C GLN A 110 -20.99 15.79 -7.00
N ARG A 111 -20.22 16.67 -7.65
CA ARG A 111 -20.36 16.94 -9.09
C ARG A 111 -19.85 15.78 -9.92
N HIS A 112 -18.75 15.19 -9.48
CA HIS A 112 -18.05 14.14 -10.22
C HIS A 112 -18.31 12.76 -9.59
N PRO A 113 -18.38 11.69 -10.38
CA PRO A 113 -18.52 10.34 -9.88
C PRO A 113 -17.22 9.88 -9.20
N LEU A 114 -17.36 8.95 -8.25
CA LEU A 114 -16.27 8.13 -7.77
C LEU A 114 -16.09 6.96 -8.74
N VAL A 115 -14.88 6.78 -9.27
CA VAL A 115 -14.59 5.76 -10.27
C VAL A 115 -13.43 4.88 -9.81
N PHE A 116 -13.64 3.58 -9.82
CA PHE A 116 -12.57 2.59 -9.78
C PHE A 116 -12.25 2.15 -11.21
N ARG A 117 -11.01 2.42 -11.64
CA ARG A 117 -10.47 1.96 -12.93
C ARG A 117 -9.18 1.20 -12.72
N ASP A 118 -8.93 0.19 -13.57
CA ASP A 118 -7.66 -0.57 -13.55
C ASP A 118 -7.35 -1.17 -14.93
N PRO A 119 -6.50 -0.53 -15.74
CA PRO A 119 -6.16 -0.99 -17.08
C PRO A 119 -5.57 -2.41 -17.11
N ARG A 120 -4.82 -2.80 -16.07
CA ARG A 120 -4.13 -4.09 -16.01
C ARG A 120 -4.88 -5.17 -15.24
N ARG A 121 -5.98 -4.82 -14.57
CA ARG A 121 -6.85 -5.74 -13.82
C ARG A 121 -6.10 -6.56 -12.76
N PHE A 122 -5.16 -5.93 -12.04
CA PHE A 122 -4.45 -6.50 -10.90
C PHE A 122 -5.07 -6.11 -9.55
N GLY A 123 -5.85 -5.04 -9.55
CA GLY A 123 -6.66 -4.61 -8.42
C GLY A 123 -8.01 -5.31 -8.42
N GLY A 124 -8.87 -4.88 -7.50
CA GLY A 124 -10.23 -5.38 -7.40
C GLY A 124 -10.94 -4.86 -6.18
N VAL A 125 -12.15 -5.33 -6.00
CA VAL A 125 -13.00 -5.01 -4.86
C VAL A 125 -13.48 -6.29 -4.17
N THR A 126 -13.75 -6.21 -2.86
CA THR A 126 -14.25 -7.35 -2.06
C THR A 126 -15.31 -6.84 -1.09
N PRO A 127 -16.57 -7.28 -1.21
CA PRO A 127 -17.61 -6.98 -0.25
C PRO A 127 -17.47 -7.82 1.02
N TYR A 128 -17.81 -7.23 2.16
CA TYR A 128 -17.94 -7.90 3.46
C TYR A 128 -19.28 -7.54 4.08
N ALA A 129 -19.86 -8.50 4.79
CA ALA A 129 -21.17 -8.34 5.42
C ALA A 129 -21.13 -7.34 6.59
N SER A 130 -19.98 -7.24 7.28
CA SER A 130 -19.83 -6.34 8.42
C SER A 130 -18.36 -5.94 8.66
N PRO A 131 -18.12 -4.90 9.48
CA PRO A 131 -16.76 -4.54 9.90
C PRO A 131 -16.05 -5.65 10.70
N GLU A 132 -16.80 -6.50 11.37
CA GLU A 132 -16.28 -7.65 12.14
C GLU A 132 -15.67 -8.67 11.18
N THR A 133 -16.41 -9.08 10.16
CA THR A 133 -15.92 -10.03 9.14
C THR A 133 -14.74 -9.46 8.36
N LEU A 134 -14.70 -8.14 8.14
CA LEU A 134 -13.53 -7.49 7.57
C LEU A 134 -12.30 -7.59 8.50
N ARG A 135 -12.47 -7.31 9.82
CA ARG A 135 -11.37 -7.38 10.77
C ARG A 135 -10.79 -8.79 10.85
N GLU A 136 -11.63 -9.82 10.95
CA GLU A 136 -11.21 -11.22 10.93
C GLU A 136 -10.38 -11.56 9.69
N ALA A 137 -10.85 -11.15 8.50
CA ALA A 137 -10.13 -11.37 7.25
C ALA A 137 -8.79 -10.62 7.22
N TRP A 138 -8.76 -9.38 7.71
CA TRP A 138 -7.53 -8.61 7.76
C TRP A 138 -6.53 -9.15 8.79
N ASP A 139 -7.00 -9.63 9.94
CA ASP A 139 -6.14 -10.24 10.98
C ASP A 139 -5.54 -11.57 10.52
N ALA A 140 -6.26 -12.33 9.70
CA ALA A 140 -5.76 -13.56 9.09
C ALA A 140 -4.69 -13.32 8.01
N ASP A 141 -4.81 -12.22 7.24
CA ASP A 141 -4.03 -11.98 6.03
C ASP A 141 -2.92 -10.94 6.19
N LEU A 142 -3.06 -10.02 7.13
CA LEU A 142 -2.19 -8.85 7.25
C LEU A 142 -1.51 -8.78 8.61
N GLY A 143 -0.22 -8.52 8.59
CA GLY A 143 0.55 -8.19 9.78
C GLY A 143 0.25 -6.79 10.32
N VAL A 144 1.16 -6.30 11.16
CA VAL A 144 1.08 -4.96 11.74
C VAL A 144 1.11 -3.90 10.64
N ASP A 145 0.26 -2.88 10.75
CA ASP A 145 0.27 -1.76 9.79
C ASP A 145 1.57 -0.96 9.90
N ALA A 146 2.23 -0.77 8.76
CA ALA A 146 3.55 -0.14 8.72
C ALA A 146 3.57 1.32 9.19
N LEU A 147 2.43 2.03 9.09
CA LEU A 147 2.34 3.43 9.54
C LEU A 147 2.34 3.57 11.07
N SER A 148 2.02 2.49 11.79
CA SER A 148 1.95 2.41 13.26
C SER A 148 2.89 1.37 13.87
N VAL A 149 3.70 0.66 13.07
CA VAL A 149 4.59 -0.39 13.56
C VAL A 149 5.53 0.13 14.65
N THR A 150 5.65 -0.60 15.74
CA THR A 150 6.57 -0.30 16.86
C THR A 150 7.84 -1.16 16.79
N GLY A 151 8.90 -0.72 17.48
CA GLY A 151 10.14 -1.49 17.56
C GLY A 151 9.94 -2.91 18.09
N PRO A 152 9.23 -3.12 19.22
CA PRO A 152 8.94 -4.46 19.73
C PRO A 152 8.16 -5.34 18.74
N GLN A 153 7.16 -4.78 18.06
CA GLN A 153 6.39 -5.52 17.04
C GLN A 153 7.27 -5.94 15.87
N LEU A 154 8.14 -5.02 15.38
CA LEU A 154 9.05 -5.35 14.30
C LEU A 154 10.09 -6.39 14.75
N ALA A 155 10.66 -6.28 15.96
CA ALA A 155 11.58 -7.26 16.51
C ALA A 155 10.96 -8.66 16.64
N ALA A 156 9.67 -8.75 16.95
CA ALA A 156 8.97 -10.02 17.07
C ALA A 156 8.88 -10.80 15.74
N VAL A 157 8.84 -10.11 14.60
CA VAL A 157 8.76 -10.72 13.26
C VAL A 157 10.13 -10.86 12.58
N LEU A 158 11.17 -10.14 13.03
CA LEU A 158 12.54 -10.19 12.49
C LEU A 158 13.25 -11.48 12.95
N ARG A 159 12.83 -12.62 12.43
CA ARG A 159 13.37 -13.94 12.79
C ARG A 159 13.78 -14.74 11.55
N GLY A 160 14.66 -15.73 11.78
CA GLY A 160 15.07 -16.67 10.75
C GLY A 160 16.11 -16.13 9.77
N THR A 161 16.30 -16.87 8.69
CA THR A 161 17.42 -16.69 7.76
C THR A 161 17.08 -15.87 6.52
N ARG A 162 15.82 -15.49 6.32
CA ARG A 162 15.44 -14.64 5.18
C ARG A 162 16.05 -13.24 5.28
N PHE A 163 16.21 -12.57 4.15
CA PHE A 163 16.69 -11.19 4.13
C PHE A 163 15.66 -10.24 4.70
N VAL A 164 16.12 -9.18 5.38
CA VAL A 164 15.26 -8.17 5.99
C VAL A 164 14.34 -7.51 4.96
N LYS A 165 14.83 -7.23 3.74
CA LYS A 165 13.97 -6.71 2.67
C LYS A 165 12.86 -7.66 2.30
N ALA A 166 13.13 -8.96 2.20
CA ALA A 166 12.12 -9.96 1.89
C ALA A 166 11.01 -10.03 2.96
N LEU A 167 11.38 -9.83 4.23
CA LEU A 167 10.43 -9.72 5.33
C LEU A 167 9.56 -8.46 5.20
N LEU A 168 10.16 -7.31 4.90
CA LEU A 168 9.41 -6.04 4.76
C LEU A 168 8.40 -6.08 3.60
N LEU A 169 8.65 -6.88 2.56
CA LEU A 169 7.72 -7.05 1.44
C LEU A 169 6.56 -8.01 1.75
N ASP A 170 6.68 -8.82 2.79
CA ASP A 170 5.67 -9.78 3.22
C ASP A 170 4.55 -9.06 3.99
N GLN A 171 3.40 -8.94 3.36
CA GLN A 171 2.24 -8.23 3.94
C GLN A 171 1.69 -8.90 5.21
N ARG A 172 2.01 -10.19 5.43
CA ARG A 172 1.65 -10.91 6.67
C ARG A 172 2.59 -10.58 7.82
N ALA A 173 3.79 -10.11 7.54
CA ALA A 173 4.73 -9.63 8.55
C ALA A 173 4.48 -8.16 8.87
N ILE A 174 4.52 -7.31 7.83
CA ILE A 174 4.32 -5.85 7.92
C ILE A 174 3.42 -5.42 6.76
N ALA A 175 2.21 -5.02 7.08
CA ALA A 175 1.24 -4.60 6.08
C ALA A 175 1.54 -3.19 5.56
N GLY A 176 1.66 -3.06 4.24
CA GLY A 176 1.74 -1.77 3.58
C GLY A 176 3.08 -1.42 2.94
N VAL A 177 4.20 -1.95 3.44
CA VAL A 177 5.51 -1.73 2.82
C VAL A 177 5.58 -2.46 1.48
N GLY A 178 6.05 -1.76 0.46
CA GLY A 178 6.37 -2.34 -0.84
C GLY A 178 7.83 -2.05 -1.22
N ASN A 179 8.13 -2.13 -2.51
CA ASN A 179 9.52 -2.07 -2.98
C ASN A 179 10.18 -0.71 -2.74
N ILE A 180 9.43 0.37 -2.95
CA ILE A 180 9.90 1.74 -2.78
C ILE A 180 10.26 1.96 -1.32
N TYR A 181 9.28 1.79 -0.45
CA TYR A 181 9.43 2.16 0.96
C TYR A 181 10.26 1.16 1.75
N ALA A 182 10.46 -0.08 1.26
CA ALA A 182 11.45 -1.01 1.82
C ALA A 182 12.88 -0.50 1.59
N ASP A 183 13.24 -0.11 0.36
CA ASP A 183 14.58 0.41 0.07
C ASP A 183 14.86 1.70 0.82
N GLU A 184 13.94 2.65 0.79
CA GLU A 184 14.08 3.94 1.47
C GLU A 184 14.20 3.81 2.99
N SER A 185 13.38 2.92 3.60
CA SER A 185 13.43 2.69 5.06
C SER A 185 14.72 2.01 5.49
N LEU A 186 15.19 1.03 4.73
CA LEU A 186 16.45 0.35 4.99
C LEU A 186 17.64 1.30 4.82
N PHE A 187 17.60 2.20 3.84
CA PHE A 187 18.60 3.24 3.67
C PHE A 187 18.60 4.22 4.85
N LEU A 188 17.41 4.70 5.25
CA LEU A 188 17.30 5.61 6.39
C LEU A 188 17.84 4.99 7.68
N ALA A 189 17.53 3.71 7.93
CA ALA A 189 18.01 2.94 9.06
C ALA A 189 19.49 2.49 8.93
N GLY A 190 20.13 2.66 7.77
CA GLY A 190 21.52 2.22 7.55
C GLY A 190 21.68 0.70 7.54
N ILE A 191 20.63 -0.07 7.18
CA ILE A 191 20.65 -1.53 7.16
C ILE A 191 20.79 -2.04 5.73
N ASP A 192 21.79 -2.88 5.46
CA ASP A 192 21.93 -3.57 4.17
C ASP A 192 20.71 -4.46 3.94
N PRO A 193 20.00 -4.36 2.80
CA PRO A 193 18.79 -5.14 2.49
C PRO A 193 19.00 -6.65 2.52
N ARG A 194 20.25 -7.12 2.37
CA ARG A 194 20.68 -8.53 2.43
C ARG A 194 21.02 -9.00 3.85
N THR A 195 20.86 -8.16 4.87
CA THR A 195 21.01 -8.59 6.26
C THR A 195 19.96 -9.67 6.59
N ARG A 196 20.41 -10.77 7.23
CA ARG A 196 19.48 -11.81 7.70
C ARG A 196 18.65 -11.28 8.86
N CYS A 197 17.35 -11.59 8.90
CA CYS A 197 16.44 -11.09 9.94
C CYS A 197 16.95 -11.39 11.35
N ALA A 198 17.46 -12.61 11.61
CA ALA A 198 18.03 -12.98 12.90
C ALA A 198 19.27 -12.18 13.31
N LYS A 199 19.91 -11.47 12.38
CA LYS A 199 21.06 -10.60 12.66
C LYS A 199 20.67 -9.15 12.92
N VAL A 200 19.40 -8.80 12.83
CA VAL A 200 18.90 -7.48 13.19
C VAL A 200 18.57 -7.48 14.70
N GLY A 201 19.44 -6.91 15.49
CA GLY A 201 19.27 -6.82 16.95
C GLY A 201 18.07 -5.92 17.33
N ARG A 202 17.64 -5.98 18.59
CA ARG A 202 16.46 -5.23 19.08
C ARG A 202 16.59 -3.72 18.85
N SER A 203 17.75 -3.10 19.16
CA SER A 203 17.97 -1.67 18.92
C SER A 203 17.76 -1.31 17.45
N ARG A 204 18.36 -2.09 16.54
CA ARG A 204 18.23 -1.88 15.10
C ARG A 204 16.80 -2.11 14.59
N ALA A 205 16.03 -2.98 15.23
CA ALA A 205 14.60 -3.15 14.93
C ALA A 205 13.80 -1.91 15.32
N HIS A 206 14.12 -1.24 16.42
CA HIS A 206 13.51 0.03 16.81
C HIS A 206 13.83 1.14 15.80
N GLU A 207 15.11 1.29 15.44
CA GLU A 207 15.55 2.26 14.43
C GLU A 207 14.88 2.02 13.07
N LEU A 208 14.74 0.76 12.66
CA LEU A 208 14.06 0.41 11.42
C LEU A 208 12.56 0.71 11.48
N ALA A 209 11.90 0.44 12.60
CA ALA A 209 10.47 0.78 12.77
C ALA A 209 10.26 2.30 12.69
N ASP A 210 11.15 3.09 13.31
CA ASP A 210 11.11 4.55 13.23
C ASP A 210 11.36 5.04 11.80
N ALA A 211 12.33 4.44 11.11
CA ALA A 211 12.63 4.75 9.71
C ALA A 211 11.44 4.46 8.79
N ILE A 212 10.77 3.30 8.95
CA ILE A 212 9.56 2.94 8.19
C ILE A 212 8.48 4.01 8.39
N ARG A 213 8.16 4.35 9.63
CA ARG A 213 7.13 5.38 9.92
C ARG A 213 7.51 6.75 9.37
N THR A 214 8.78 7.14 9.49
CA THR A 214 9.29 8.43 9.01
C THR A 214 9.17 8.54 7.49
N VAL A 215 9.63 7.53 6.76
CA VAL A 215 9.56 7.49 5.30
C VAL A 215 8.12 7.51 4.82
N LEU A 216 7.26 6.67 5.40
CA LEU A 216 5.85 6.60 5.01
C LEU A 216 5.09 7.90 5.31
N ARG A 217 5.27 8.49 6.50
CA ARG A 217 4.64 9.78 6.84
C ARG A 217 5.10 10.91 5.93
N ARG A 218 6.38 10.93 5.55
CA ARG A 218 6.91 11.89 4.58
C ARG A 218 6.25 11.69 3.22
N ALA A 219 6.15 10.46 2.74
CA ALA A 219 5.51 10.14 1.48
C ALA A 219 4.01 10.52 1.48
N VAL A 220 3.28 10.27 2.56
CA VAL A 220 1.88 10.70 2.70
C VAL A 220 1.76 12.23 2.59
N ARG A 221 2.60 12.99 3.31
CA ARG A 221 2.58 14.46 3.26
C ARG A 221 2.86 15.05 1.88
N THR A 222 3.61 14.33 1.04
CA THR A 222 3.95 14.76 -0.33
C THR A 222 3.04 14.15 -1.40
N GLY A 223 1.91 13.56 -1.00
CA GLY A 223 0.91 13.03 -1.92
C GLY A 223 1.24 11.67 -2.54
N GLY A 224 2.19 10.91 -1.96
CA GLY A 224 2.65 9.62 -2.48
C GLY A 224 3.60 9.72 -3.67
N SER A 225 4.08 8.58 -4.14
CA SER A 225 4.99 8.49 -5.30
C SER A 225 4.22 8.22 -6.58
N THR A 226 4.37 9.09 -7.58
CA THR A 226 3.88 8.85 -8.94
C THR A 226 5.04 8.47 -9.84
N LEU A 227 5.24 7.17 -10.06
CA LEU A 227 6.27 6.68 -10.97
C LEU A 227 5.73 6.50 -12.39
N ARG A 228 4.46 6.08 -12.55
CA ARG A 228 3.79 5.87 -13.85
C ARG A 228 2.32 6.25 -13.78
N ASP A 229 1.50 5.38 -13.19
CA ASP A 229 0.04 5.42 -13.33
C ASP A 229 -0.68 5.98 -12.09
N HIS A 230 0.02 6.04 -10.93
CA HIS A 230 -0.63 6.51 -9.70
C HIS A 230 -1.06 7.97 -9.82
N ARG A 231 -2.29 8.23 -9.39
CA ARG A 231 -2.87 9.57 -9.19
C ARG A 231 -3.55 9.60 -7.82
N THR A 232 -3.56 10.77 -7.21
CA THR A 232 -4.38 11.01 -6.02
C THR A 232 -5.87 10.87 -6.34
N ALA A 233 -6.73 10.80 -5.36
CA ALA A 233 -8.18 10.73 -5.56
C ALA A 233 -8.77 11.90 -6.38
N LEU A 234 -8.05 13.02 -6.47
CA LEU A 234 -8.40 14.20 -7.25
C LEU A 234 -7.67 14.28 -8.61
N GLY A 235 -7.06 13.19 -9.06
CA GLY A 235 -6.37 13.09 -10.35
C GLY A 235 -4.98 13.73 -10.40
N LYS A 236 -4.46 14.31 -9.32
CA LYS A 236 -3.16 14.97 -9.28
C LYS A 236 -2.02 13.96 -9.09
N PRO A 237 -0.82 14.19 -9.67
CA PRO A 237 0.36 13.39 -9.37
C PRO A 237 0.87 13.66 -7.95
N GLY A 238 1.41 12.63 -7.29
CA GLY A 238 2.19 12.79 -6.07
C GLY A 238 3.62 13.28 -6.37
N GLN A 239 4.36 13.67 -5.34
CA GLN A 239 5.71 14.24 -5.46
C GLN A 239 6.76 13.48 -4.65
N ALA A 240 6.40 12.40 -3.95
CA ALA A 240 7.33 11.67 -3.09
C ALA A 240 8.52 11.05 -3.85
N GLN A 241 8.39 10.79 -5.16
CA GLN A 241 9.49 10.29 -5.99
C GLN A 241 10.69 11.24 -6.05
N GLN A 242 10.49 12.54 -5.86
CA GLN A 242 11.59 13.52 -5.82
C GLN A 242 12.45 13.39 -4.54
N LEU A 243 11.95 12.66 -3.56
CA LEU A 243 12.59 12.49 -2.25
C LEU A 243 13.27 11.13 -2.11
N HIS A 244 13.27 10.29 -3.17
CA HIS A 244 13.90 8.99 -3.12
C HIS A 244 15.42 9.14 -3.00
N ALA A 245 15.97 8.53 -1.95
CA ALA A 245 17.41 8.55 -1.68
C ALA A 245 18.16 7.44 -2.41
N VAL A 246 17.52 6.29 -2.59
CA VAL A 246 18.12 5.10 -3.22
C VAL A 246 17.21 4.45 -4.27
N TYR A 247 15.89 4.42 -4.07
CA TYR A 247 14.98 3.72 -4.97
C TYR A 247 15.04 4.26 -6.39
N GLY A 248 15.33 3.37 -7.36
CA GLY A 248 15.41 3.72 -8.79
C GLY A 248 16.72 4.41 -9.21
N ARG A 249 17.66 4.62 -8.29
CA ARG A 249 18.89 5.40 -8.48
C ARG A 249 20.16 4.56 -8.58
N SER A 250 20.05 3.34 -9.08
CA SER A 250 21.21 2.44 -9.23
C SER A 250 22.29 3.08 -10.12
N GLY A 251 23.55 3.05 -9.67
CA GLY A 251 24.68 3.64 -10.36
C GLY A 251 24.86 5.14 -10.14
N GLU A 252 23.91 5.81 -9.46
CA GLU A 252 24.05 7.22 -9.09
C GLU A 252 24.82 7.39 -7.77
N PRO A 253 25.41 8.57 -7.50
CA PRO A 253 26.04 8.85 -6.21
C PRO A 253 25.02 8.91 -5.08
N CYS A 254 25.39 8.34 -3.94
CA CYS A 254 24.62 8.39 -2.71
C CYS A 254 24.50 9.82 -2.18
N VAL A 255 23.30 10.26 -1.82
CA VAL A 255 23.04 11.61 -1.29
C VAL A 255 23.70 11.89 0.07
N ARG A 256 24.18 10.84 0.78
CA ARG A 256 24.85 11.01 2.09
C ARG A 256 26.36 10.96 2.02
N CYS A 257 26.94 10.03 1.23
CA CYS A 257 28.38 9.76 1.26
C CYS A 257 29.06 9.76 -0.11
N GLY A 258 28.33 10.01 -1.20
CA GLY A 258 28.86 10.07 -2.56
C GLY A 258 29.18 8.70 -3.19
N ALA A 259 29.21 7.60 -2.43
CA ALA A 259 29.49 6.27 -2.99
C ALA A 259 28.40 5.86 -4.00
N LEU A 260 28.81 5.19 -5.09
CA LEU A 260 27.87 4.72 -6.10
C LEU A 260 26.89 3.69 -5.53
N LEU A 261 25.60 3.94 -5.72
CA LEU A 261 24.52 3.04 -5.31
C LEU A 261 24.58 1.75 -6.10
N ARG A 262 24.42 0.63 -5.40
CA ARG A 262 24.39 -0.73 -5.98
C ARG A 262 22.98 -1.26 -6.07
N SER A 263 22.75 -2.14 -7.02
CA SER A 263 21.48 -2.86 -7.13
C SER A 263 21.67 -4.36 -7.35
N ALA A 264 20.67 -5.13 -6.92
CA ALA A 264 20.52 -6.56 -7.18
C ALA A 264 19.06 -6.97 -7.10
N THR A 265 18.72 -8.15 -7.62
CA THR A 265 17.40 -8.73 -7.44
C THR A 265 17.33 -9.48 -6.11
N LEU A 266 16.47 -9.03 -5.20
CA LEU A 266 16.18 -9.69 -3.93
C LEU A 266 14.67 -9.96 -3.82
N ALA A 267 14.31 -11.18 -3.46
CA ALA A 267 12.91 -11.63 -3.38
C ALA A 267 12.08 -11.27 -4.63
N GLY A 268 12.68 -11.43 -5.83
CA GLY A 268 12.03 -11.12 -7.11
C GLY A 268 11.83 -9.62 -7.39
N ARG A 269 12.49 -8.74 -6.63
CA ARG A 269 12.38 -7.27 -6.80
C ARG A 269 13.75 -6.63 -6.92
N THR A 270 13.87 -5.68 -7.86
CA THR A 270 15.05 -4.80 -7.90
C THR A 270 15.20 -4.08 -6.58
N THR A 271 16.37 -4.14 -6.01
CA THR A 271 16.72 -3.57 -4.71
C THR A 271 17.92 -2.66 -4.91
N THR A 272 17.85 -1.43 -4.42
CA THR A 272 18.94 -0.46 -4.51
C THR A 272 19.39 -0.06 -3.11
N TRP A 273 20.69 0.00 -2.88
CA TRP A 273 21.26 0.38 -1.58
C TRP A 273 22.61 1.09 -1.75
N CYS A 274 23.01 1.82 -0.70
CA CYS A 274 24.33 2.42 -0.60
C CYS A 274 25.31 1.46 0.12
N PRO A 275 26.42 1.01 -0.51
CA PRO A 275 27.39 0.13 0.14
C PRO A 275 28.16 0.82 1.29
N GLY A 276 28.28 2.15 1.27
CA GLY A 276 28.94 2.91 2.33
C GLY A 276 28.06 3.19 3.54
N CYS A 277 26.78 3.53 3.33
CA CYS A 277 25.86 3.90 4.41
C CYS A 277 25.12 2.71 5.03
N GLN A 278 24.91 1.62 4.29
CA GLN A 278 24.11 0.48 4.73
C GLN A 278 25.04 -0.72 4.99
N ARG A 279 25.24 -1.03 6.26
CA ARG A 279 26.14 -2.10 6.68
C ARG A 279 25.37 -3.38 6.99
N ARG A 280 25.97 -4.55 6.71
CA ARG A 280 25.46 -5.83 7.20
C ARG A 280 25.73 -5.90 8.71
N SER A 281 24.69 -6.15 9.50
CA SER A 281 24.86 -6.45 10.93
C SER A 281 25.69 -7.74 11.05
N GLY A 282 26.81 -7.68 11.80
CA GLY A 282 27.74 -8.80 12.00
C GLY A 282 29.04 -8.73 11.17
N ALA A 283 29.27 -7.72 10.35
CA ALA A 283 30.62 -7.44 9.83
C ALA A 283 31.41 -6.76 10.95
N VAL A 284 32.28 -7.53 11.58
CA VAL A 284 33.38 -7.01 12.44
C VAL A 284 34.19 -6.07 11.57
N GLN A 285 34.52 -4.91 12.10
CA GLN A 285 35.56 -4.06 11.51
C GLN A 285 36.87 -4.85 11.58
N GLU A 286 37.35 -5.38 10.46
CA GLU A 286 38.76 -5.61 10.30
C GLU A 286 39.39 -4.23 10.20
N GLY A 287 40.20 -3.90 11.24
CA GLY A 287 40.92 -2.64 11.42
C GLY A 287 42.04 -2.42 10.40
#